data_c1f334065dc47ad9f01bb49fe42659ab
#
_entry.id   c1f334065dc47ad9f01bb49fe42659ab
#
_cell.length_a   1.000
_cell.length_b   1.000
_cell.length_c   1.000
_cell.angle_alpha   90.00
_cell.angle_beta   90.00
_cell.angle_gamma   90.00
#
_symmetry.space_group_name_H-M   'P 1'
#
loop_
_entity.id
_entity.type
_entity.pdbx_description
1 polymer ?
#
loop_
_entity_poly.entity_id
_entity_poly.type
_entity_poly.pdbx_seq_one_letter_code
_entity_poly.pdbx_strand_id
1 'polypeptide(L)'
;MLLEPGEDYVPLTSGPDNRVEGPLVFVGFGITAPELDYDDYGDLDVEGKIVVAFEHEPQENVEGSVFAGKEMTPYATPLYKIMNARSRRAAALILLSDDFNHPEVVSSPPEGTQVTPLGIHSVRLTRGWGQRLLSQSGRDPDEITGLISSQLTPQAFALDYPGAIDLDVIQVRRTVRNVLGFIPGQTDKIIILGAHYDHLGLGLNGSLAPDLKGQIHNGADDNASGTAGLLQLAQEFSKSSPRPGLLFIAFAGEEMGLLGSRYYTEHPTRPLEDSIAMINMDMIGRSDGDILIGGVGSAAELRPLLDEIKETSSLEFSYSEGSRGSSDHLSFASKRVPVLFFFSGLHSDYHRPSDDWELIQVAATREIIDVVHQTVDRLAEFQEPLEFVETRRRPSRGRGARRRSSRPRFGSMLDVAWSLGGVRFERILEDLPAAKAGLKDGDVLVAFEGRPIQDLRDFTSALTEKNPGDRVGVTVLREAELVRTSVVLARWQ
;
A
#
# COMPACT_ATOMS: atom_id res chain seq x y z
N MET A 1 30.01 24.59 -5.43
CA MET A 1 30.52 23.29 -4.97
C MET A 1 29.47 22.27 -5.41
N LEU A 2 29.90 21.18 -6.01
CA LEU A 2 29.02 20.07 -6.40
C LEU A 2 29.03 19.04 -5.29
N LEU A 3 27.88 18.46 -4.98
CA LEU A 3 27.69 17.38 -4.03
C LEU A 3 27.39 16.08 -4.76
N GLU A 4 27.89 14.96 -4.26
CA GLU A 4 27.75 13.65 -4.87
C GLU A 4 26.58 12.87 -4.23
N PRO A 5 25.66 12.29 -5.05
CA PRO A 5 24.55 11.51 -4.54
C PRO A 5 25.06 10.22 -3.86
N GLY A 6 24.46 9.89 -2.73
CA GLY A 6 24.82 8.71 -1.92
C GLY A 6 25.96 8.96 -0.94
N GLU A 7 26.84 9.94 -1.20
CA GLU A 7 27.94 10.31 -0.29
C GLU A 7 27.60 11.58 0.50
N ASP A 8 27.15 12.63 -0.19
CA ASP A 8 26.92 13.94 0.40
C ASP A 8 25.44 14.21 0.65
N TYR A 9 24.58 13.62 -0.17
CA TYR A 9 23.12 13.78 -0.05
C TYR A 9 22.35 12.56 -0.56
N VAL A 10 21.08 12.51 -0.14
CA VAL A 10 20.12 11.52 -0.57
C VAL A 10 18.89 12.24 -1.14
N PRO A 11 18.51 11.98 -2.40
CA PRO A 11 17.25 12.49 -2.94
C PRO A 11 16.07 11.76 -2.31
N LEU A 12 15.04 12.52 -1.91
CA LEU A 12 13.80 12.00 -1.33
C LEU A 12 12.64 12.09 -2.31
N THR A 13 12.47 13.28 -2.93
CA THR A 13 11.39 13.50 -3.90
C THR A 13 11.89 14.29 -5.11
N SER A 14 11.12 14.18 -6.21
CA SER A 14 11.37 14.96 -7.42
C SER A 14 10.25 15.96 -7.71
N GLY A 15 10.65 17.10 -8.25
CA GLY A 15 9.79 18.12 -8.83
C GLY A 15 9.54 17.91 -10.32
N PRO A 16 8.81 18.83 -10.98
CA PRO A 16 8.50 18.74 -12.40
C PRO A 16 9.71 19.04 -13.31
N ASP A 17 10.63 19.89 -12.86
CA ASP A 17 11.82 20.32 -13.61
C ASP A 17 13.04 19.61 -13.03
N ASN A 18 14.02 19.24 -13.87
CA ASN A 18 15.22 18.56 -13.37
C ASN A 18 16.10 19.47 -12.51
N ARG A 19 16.06 20.79 -12.74
CA ARG A 19 16.89 21.77 -12.04
C ARG A 19 16.06 22.87 -11.43
N VAL A 20 16.35 23.16 -10.17
CA VAL A 20 15.76 24.26 -9.39
C VAL A 20 16.89 25.10 -8.80
N GLU A 21 16.80 26.42 -8.94
CA GLU A 21 17.73 27.38 -8.37
C GLU A 21 16.97 28.44 -7.57
N GLY A 22 17.57 28.93 -6.50
CA GLY A 22 16.96 30.01 -5.72
C GLY A 22 17.77 30.39 -4.48
N PRO A 23 17.34 31.48 -3.82
CA PRO A 23 17.87 31.81 -2.50
C PRO A 23 17.56 30.71 -1.48
N LEU A 24 18.50 30.48 -0.57
CA LEU A 24 18.32 29.55 0.53
C LEU A 24 17.69 30.27 1.72
N VAL A 25 16.71 29.64 2.36
CA VAL A 25 16.09 30.13 3.60
C VAL A 25 16.02 28.99 4.62
N PHE A 26 16.48 29.24 5.81
CA PHE A 26 16.38 28.31 6.92
C PHE A 26 15.08 28.55 7.69
N VAL A 27 14.36 27.48 8.07
CA VAL A 27 13.09 27.52 8.76
C VAL A 27 13.03 26.45 9.87
N GLY A 28 13.96 26.51 10.82
CA GLY A 28 13.94 25.62 11.98
C GLY A 28 13.75 24.13 11.61
N PHE A 29 12.71 23.52 12.16
CA PHE A 29 12.31 22.15 11.84
C PHE A 29 11.30 22.05 10.66
N GLY A 30 10.90 23.17 10.08
CA GLY A 30 9.95 23.19 8.95
C GLY A 30 8.51 22.82 9.35
N ILE A 31 8.14 23.07 10.58
CA ILE A 31 6.85 22.69 11.17
C ILE A 31 5.90 23.91 11.23
N THR A 32 4.62 23.65 10.92
CA THR A 32 3.49 24.55 11.15
C THR A 32 2.43 23.76 11.90
N ALA A 33 2.31 23.99 13.19
CA ALA A 33 1.42 23.31 14.12
C ALA A 33 0.59 24.34 14.93
N PRO A 34 -0.45 24.93 14.33
CA PRO A 34 -1.22 26.00 14.98
C PRO A 34 -1.86 25.57 16.31
N GLU A 35 -2.24 24.29 16.45
CA GLU A 35 -2.79 23.75 17.69
C GLU A 35 -1.76 23.64 18.83
N LEU A 36 -0.47 23.70 18.50
CA LEU A 36 0.64 23.73 19.46
C LEU A 36 1.22 25.15 19.63
N ASP A 37 0.58 26.14 18.99
CA ASP A 37 1.08 27.53 18.94
C ASP A 37 2.51 27.64 18.41
N TYR A 38 2.81 26.85 17.34
CA TYR A 38 4.14 26.73 16.76
C TYR A 38 4.13 26.83 15.24
N ASP A 39 4.94 27.72 14.68
CA ASP A 39 5.16 27.87 13.23
C ASP A 39 6.59 28.32 12.94
N ASP A 40 7.40 27.42 12.39
CA ASP A 40 8.78 27.69 12.00
C ASP A 40 8.90 28.67 10.83
N TYR A 41 7.86 28.81 10.02
CA TYR A 41 7.90 29.71 8.87
C TYR A 41 7.56 31.15 9.25
N GLY A 42 6.67 31.34 10.23
CA GLY A 42 6.20 32.66 10.63
C GLY A 42 5.76 33.49 9.43
N ASP A 43 6.24 34.72 9.39
CA ASP A 43 6.00 35.67 8.26
C ASP A 43 7.02 35.57 7.11
N LEU A 44 7.93 34.58 7.17
CA LEU A 44 8.97 34.44 6.13
C LEU A 44 8.37 33.95 4.82
N ASP A 45 8.45 34.80 3.78
CA ASP A 45 8.09 34.37 2.43
C ASP A 45 9.11 33.36 1.90
N VAL A 46 8.63 32.19 1.50
CA VAL A 46 9.46 31.10 0.95
C VAL A 46 9.10 30.74 -0.49
N GLU A 47 8.16 31.46 -1.10
CA GLU A 47 7.75 31.20 -2.49
C GLU A 47 8.95 31.33 -3.45
N GLY A 48 9.17 30.28 -4.25
CA GLY A 48 10.28 30.22 -5.21
C GLY A 48 11.67 30.08 -4.58
N LYS A 49 11.78 29.89 -3.27
CA LYS A 49 13.06 29.73 -2.57
C LYS A 49 13.32 28.28 -2.22
N ILE A 50 14.58 27.94 -1.99
CA ILE A 50 14.97 26.63 -1.48
C ILE A 50 14.93 26.68 0.05
N VAL A 51 14.01 25.94 0.63
CA VAL A 51 13.85 25.85 2.08
C VAL A 51 14.89 24.87 2.64
N VAL A 52 15.47 25.22 3.78
CA VAL A 52 16.39 24.38 4.57
C VAL A 52 15.76 24.18 5.95
N ALA A 53 15.62 22.94 6.38
CA ALA A 53 15.04 22.61 7.67
C ALA A 53 15.73 21.41 8.33
N PHE A 54 15.70 21.33 9.65
CA PHE A 54 16.10 20.13 10.36
C PHE A 54 15.10 18.99 10.19
N GLU A 55 15.60 17.74 10.25
CA GLU A 55 14.75 16.55 10.41
C GLU A 55 14.11 16.52 11.80
N HIS A 56 13.17 15.59 12.00
CA HIS A 56 12.47 15.35 13.25
C HIS A 56 11.70 16.59 13.78
N GLU A 57 11.70 16.80 15.10
CA GLU A 57 10.93 17.87 15.73
C GLU A 57 11.62 18.39 17.02
N PRO A 58 11.29 19.59 17.49
CA PRO A 58 11.90 20.08 18.71
C PRO A 58 11.50 19.24 19.93
N GLN A 59 12.41 19.19 20.93
CA GLN A 59 12.15 18.53 22.23
C GLN A 59 11.83 17.03 22.15
N GLU A 60 12.30 16.32 21.15
CA GLU A 60 12.01 14.88 20.98
C GLU A 60 12.50 13.99 22.12
N ASN A 61 13.44 14.47 22.95
CA ASN A 61 13.93 13.76 24.14
C ASN A 61 13.38 14.35 25.46
N VAL A 62 12.46 15.31 25.41
CA VAL A 62 11.91 15.97 26.58
C VAL A 62 10.57 15.34 26.98
N GLU A 63 10.54 14.75 28.18
CA GLU A 63 9.30 14.20 28.74
C GLU A 63 8.26 15.33 28.97
N GLY A 64 7.03 15.10 28.50
CA GLY A 64 5.96 16.10 28.61
C GLY A 64 6.02 17.22 27.56
N SER A 65 6.89 17.11 26.55
CA SER A 65 6.90 18.02 25.41
C SER A 65 5.53 18.07 24.71
N VAL A 66 5.18 19.25 24.20
CA VAL A 66 3.99 19.43 23.33
C VAL A 66 4.10 18.64 22.03
N PHE A 67 5.32 18.28 21.61
CA PHE A 67 5.63 17.42 20.49
C PHE A 67 5.75 15.92 20.87
N ALA A 68 5.10 15.49 21.94
CA ALA A 68 5.06 14.11 22.43
C ALA A 68 6.42 13.51 22.87
N GLY A 69 7.54 14.24 22.80
CA GLY A 69 8.85 13.76 23.20
C GLY A 69 9.28 12.53 22.41
N LYS A 70 9.68 11.46 23.08
CA LYS A 70 10.22 10.24 22.43
C LYS A 70 9.25 9.51 21.50
N GLU A 71 7.94 9.74 21.64
CA GLU A 71 6.93 9.10 20.78
C GLU A 71 6.79 9.80 19.43
N MET A 72 7.37 11.00 19.30
CA MET A 72 7.29 11.88 18.13
C MET A 72 5.86 12.13 17.64
N THR A 73 5.67 13.24 16.95
CA THR A 73 4.40 13.57 16.30
C THR A 73 4.50 13.34 14.79
N PRO A 74 3.39 13.36 14.05
CA PRO A 74 3.42 13.34 12.59
C PRO A 74 4.25 14.48 11.97
N TYR A 75 4.47 15.59 12.69
CA TYR A 75 5.28 16.72 12.24
C TYR A 75 6.76 16.38 12.05
N ALA A 76 7.26 15.38 12.79
CA ALA A 76 8.64 14.90 12.69
C ALA A 76 8.97 14.25 11.33
N THR A 77 7.95 13.81 10.60
CA THR A 77 8.15 13.03 9.37
C THR A 77 8.69 13.89 8.22
N PRO A 78 9.63 13.37 7.41
CA PRO A 78 10.09 14.05 6.19
C PRO A 78 8.95 14.40 5.25
N LEU A 79 7.97 13.51 5.12
CA LEU A 79 6.80 13.73 4.28
C LEU A 79 6.04 15.00 4.68
N TYR A 80 5.76 15.19 5.98
CA TYR A 80 5.06 16.38 6.46
C TYR A 80 5.82 17.65 6.05
N LYS A 81 7.13 17.70 6.29
CA LYS A 81 7.98 18.86 5.95
C LYS A 81 8.01 19.16 4.46
N ILE A 82 8.09 18.11 3.63
CA ILE A 82 8.04 18.20 2.17
C ILE A 82 6.70 18.81 1.73
N MET A 83 5.58 18.29 2.25
CA MET A 83 4.26 18.77 1.89
C MET A 83 4.01 20.19 2.40
N ASN A 84 4.52 20.56 3.59
CA ASN A 84 4.43 21.90 4.14
C ASN A 84 5.22 22.91 3.29
N ALA A 85 6.46 22.62 2.91
CA ALA A 85 7.24 23.45 2.00
C ALA A 85 6.57 23.60 0.63
N ARG A 86 6.03 22.51 0.07
CA ARG A 86 5.29 22.52 -1.18
C ARG A 86 4.03 23.40 -1.12
N SER A 87 3.25 23.32 -0.06
CA SER A 87 2.02 24.11 0.12
C SER A 87 2.30 25.61 0.17
N ARG A 88 3.48 25.98 0.63
CA ARG A 88 4.00 27.36 0.66
C ARG A 88 4.73 27.76 -0.64
N ARG A 89 4.64 26.92 -1.70
CA ARG A 89 5.25 27.13 -3.02
C ARG A 89 6.78 27.31 -2.98
N ALA A 90 7.43 26.68 -2.01
CA ALA A 90 8.89 26.57 -2.03
C ALA A 90 9.36 25.87 -3.31
N ALA A 91 10.49 26.30 -3.86
CA ALA A 91 11.08 25.71 -5.05
C ALA A 91 11.63 24.31 -4.75
N ALA A 92 12.23 24.12 -3.57
CA ALA A 92 12.74 22.85 -3.11
C ALA A 92 12.88 22.83 -1.58
N LEU A 93 13.12 21.62 -1.01
CA LEU A 93 13.43 21.43 0.40
C LEU A 93 14.75 20.69 0.57
N ILE A 94 15.61 21.21 1.45
CA ILE A 94 16.83 20.54 1.94
C ILE A 94 16.58 20.18 3.40
N LEU A 95 16.65 18.90 3.73
CA LEU A 95 16.62 18.41 5.11
C LEU A 95 18.06 18.24 5.63
N LEU A 96 18.27 18.74 6.81
CA LEU A 96 19.53 18.61 7.55
C LEU A 96 19.35 17.60 8.67
N SER A 97 20.38 16.80 8.93
CA SER A 97 20.41 15.98 10.13
C SER A 97 20.34 16.85 11.38
N ASP A 98 19.50 16.49 12.32
CA ASP A 98 19.47 17.08 13.66
C ASP A 98 20.51 16.40 14.53
N ASP A 99 21.74 16.89 14.43
CA ASP A 99 22.89 16.32 15.14
C ASP A 99 22.81 16.47 16.68
N PHE A 100 22.03 17.39 17.16
CA PHE A 100 21.82 17.63 18.60
C PHE A 100 21.09 16.46 19.26
N ASN A 101 20.05 15.95 18.60
CA ASN A 101 19.26 14.83 19.11
C ASN A 101 19.70 13.48 18.53
N HIS A 102 20.29 13.49 17.34
CA HIS A 102 20.70 12.28 16.60
C HIS A 102 22.19 12.30 16.24
N PRO A 103 23.08 11.99 17.18
CA PRO A 103 24.52 11.99 16.92
C PRO A 103 24.98 10.84 16.00
N GLU A 104 24.09 9.93 15.60
CA GLU A 104 24.40 8.77 14.77
C GLU A 104 24.45 9.11 13.27
N VAL A 105 25.31 8.40 12.55
CA VAL A 105 25.49 8.60 11.10
C VAL A 105 24.27 8.13 10.36
N VAL A 106 23.68 9.00 9.57
CA VAL A 106 22.59 8.63 8.64
C VAL A 106 23.18 7.73 7.55
N SER A 107 22.76 6.49 7.49
CA SER A 107 23.14 5.57 6.42
C SER A 107 22.57 6.04 5.08
N SER A 108 23.36 5.98 4.02
CA SER A 108 22.88 6.16 2.65
C SER A 108 21.73 5.19 2.38
N PRO A 109 20.70 5.58 1.61
CA PRO A 109 19.65 4.66 1.23
C PRO A 109 20.25 3.51 0.42
N PRO A 110 19.68 2.31 0.49
CA PRO A 110 20.10 1.19 -0.32
C PRO A 110 20.09 1.54 -1.80
N GLU A 111 21.00 0.95 -2.57
CA GLU A 111 21.02 1.05 -4.02
C GLU A 111 19.63 0.67 -4.58
N GLY A 112 19.07 1.51 -5.44
CA GLY A 112 17.72 1.30 -6.01
C GLY A 112 16.58 2.01 -5.25
N THR A 113 16.87 2.90 -4.29
CA THR A 113 15.84 3.72 -3.64
C THR A 113 15.07 4.52 -4.68
N GLN A 114 13.76 4.37 -4.69
CA GLN A 114 12.89 5.10 -5.62
C GLN A 114 12.66 6.52 -5.10
N VAL A 115 12.90 7.49 -5.97
CA VAL A 115 12.56 8.90 -5.70
C VAL A 115 11.09 9.11 -6.03
N THR A 116 10.31 9.55 -5.06
CA THR A 116 8.86 9.72 -5.22
C THR A 116 8.54 11.07 -5.89
N PRO A 117 7.76 11.10 -6.99
CA PRO A 117 7.38 12.36 -7.64
C PRO A 117 6.27 13.07 -6.84
N LEU A 118 6.63 13.98 -5.95
CA LEU A 118 5.69 14.79 -5.17
C LEU A 118 5.53 16.24 -5.67
N GLY A 119 6.10 16.58 -6.83
CA GLY A 119 5.97 17.91 -7.41
C GLY A 119 6.83 18.98 -6.73
N ILE A 120 7.78 18.59 -5.90
CA ILE A 120 8.83 19.41 -5.30
C ILE A 120 10.09 18.55 -5.14
N HIS A 121 11.27 19.12 -5.45
CA HIS A 121 12.52 18.46 -5.12
C HIS A 121 12.77 18.52 -3.62
N SER A 122 13.15 17.38 -3.05
CA SER A 122 13.71 17.37 -1.70
C SER A 122 14.89 16.44 -1.61
N VAL A 123 15.88 16.87 -0.84
CA VAL A 123 17.11 16.13 -0.59
C VAL A 123 17.41 16.17 0.90
N ARG A 124 18.03 15.12 1.41
CA ARG A 124 18.61 15.07 2.75
C ARG A 124 20.12 15.21 2.61
N LEU A 125 20.72 16.18 3.28
CA LEU A 125 22.16 16.30 3.36
C LEU A 125 22.73 15.37 4.44
N THR A 126 23.91 14.83 4.17
CA THR A 126 24.68 14.16 5.21
C THR A 126 25.14 15.16 6.27
N ARG A 127 25.40 14.65 7.48
CA ARG A 127 25.71 15.43 8.67
C ARG A 127 26.75 16.54 8.43
N GLY A 128 27.89 16.18 7.86
CA GLY A 128 28.98 17.15 7.66
C GLY A 128 28.61 18.32 6.73
N TRP A 129 27.71 18.09 5.80
CA TRP A 129 27.25 19.15 4.88
C TRP A 129 26.20 20.06 5.51
N GLY A 130 25.30 19.50 6.33
CA GLY A 130 24.32 20.30 7.07
C GLY A 130 25.01 21.30 7.99
N GLN A 131 26.00 20.86 8.76
CA GLN A 131 26.80 21.72 9.62
C GLN A 131 27.54 22.82 8.84
N ARG A 132 28.18 22.46 7.72
CA ARG A 132 28.88 23.44 6.87
C ARG A 132 27.91 24.49 6.29
N LEU A 133 26.72 24.06 5.85
CA LEU A 133 25.72 24.93 5.26
C LEU A 133 25.30 26.05 6.24
N LEU A 134 25.01 25.71 7.48
CA LEU A 134 24.62 26.69 8.50
C LEU A 134 25.79 27.50 9.02
N SER A 135 26.94 26.86 9.27
CA SER A 135 28.15 27.55 9.77
C SER A 135 28.67 28.60 8.80
N GLN A 136 28.52 28.41 7.49
CA GLN A 136 28.87 29.44 6.48
C GLN A 136 28.03 30.73 6.61
N SER A 137 26.84 30.64 7.20
CA SER A 137 26.04 31.83 7.50
C SER A 137 26.45 32.55 8.78
N GLY A 138 27.52 32.08 9.44
CA GLY A 138 28.00 32.61 10.72
C GLY A 138 27.19 32.16 11.93
N ARG A 139 26.37 31.10 11.77
CA ARG A 139 25.51 30.56 12.84
C ARG A 139 25.94 29.15 13.21
N ASP A 140 25.85 28.83 14.49
CA ASP A 140 26.13 27.50 14.99
C ASP A 140 24.85 26.65 14.97
N PRO A 141 24.82 25.51 14.25
CA PRO A 141 23.68 24.63 14.21
C PRO A 141 23.22 24.12 15.58
N ASP A 142 24.16 23.77 16.45
CA ASP A 142 23.85 23.26 17.79
C ASP A 142 23.24 24.36 18.70
N GLU A 143 23.73 25.62 18.55
CA GLU A 143 23.13 26.77 19.24
C GLU A 143 21.69 27.02 18.75
N ILE A 144 21.45 26.95 17.44
CA ILE A 144 20.09 27.13 16.86
C ILE A 144 19.17 26.04 17.38
N THR A 145 19.57 24.77 17.27
CA THR A 145 18.75 23.62 17.73
C THR A 145 18.50 23.71 19.24
N GLY A 146 19.53 24.06 20.02
CA GLY A 146 19.40 24.27 21.45
C GLY A 146 18.44 25.40 21.84
N LEU A 147 18.44 26.51 21.11
CA LEU A 147 17.46 27.60 21.30
C LEU A 147 16.04 27.16 20.98
N ILE A 148 15.82 26.51 19.84
CA ILE A 148 14.52 26.02 19.46
C ILE A 148 14.01 25.01 20.49
N SER A 149 14.83 24.02 20.84
CA SER A 149 14.44 22.94 21.77
C SER A 149 14.21 23.45 23.21
N SER A 150 14.94 24.46 23.69
CA SER A 150 14.77 24.95 25.06
C SER A 150 13.59 25.89 25.24
N GLN A 151 13.26 26.68 24.20
CA GLN A 151 12.28 27.79 24.32
C GLN A 151 11.06 27.61 23.41
N LEU A 152 11.06 26.60 22.53
CA LEU A 152 10.07 26.43 21.44
C LEU A 152 9.91 27.72 20.63
N THR A 153 11.00 28.46 20.43
CA THR A 153 11.00 29.70 19.68
C THR A 153 11.51 29.43 18.27
N PRO A 154 10.66 29.56 17.25
CA PRO A 154 11.05 29.34 15.86
C PRO A 154 12.22 30.21 15.45
N GLN A 155 13.12 29.66 14.65
CA GLN A 155 14.28 30.35 14.08
C GLN A 155 14.20 30.29 12.57
N ALA A 156 13.81 31.37 11.93
CA ALA A 156 13.75 31.49 10.48
C ALA A 156 14.56 32.67 9.98
N PHE A 157 15.40 32.45 8.97
CA PHE A 157 16.24 33.49 8.39
C PHE A 157 16.70 33.14 6.96
N ALA A 158 17.00 34.18 6.17
CA ALA A 158 17.62 34.00 4.87
C ALA A 158 19.11 33.60 5.05
N LEU A 159 19.58 32.73 4.16
CA LEU A 159 20.99 32.44 3.99
C LEU A 159 21.54 33.33 2.86
N ASP A 160 22.73 33.90 3.04
CA ASP A 160 23.29 34.93 2.14
C ASP A 160 23.92 34.34 0.86
N TYR A 161 23.48 33.18 0.43
CA TYR A 161 23.95 32.53 -0.80
C TYR A 161 22.84 31.75 -1.51
N PRO A 162 22.93 31.64 -2.85
CA PRO A 162 21.98 30.83 -3.61
C PRO A 162 22.33 29.36 -3.55
N GLY A 163 21.33 28.52 -3.76
CA GLY A 163 21.48 27.08 -3.98
C GLY A 163 20.93 26.66 -5.30
N ALA A 164 21.35 25.48 -5.76
CA ALA A 164 20.75 24.78 -6.87
C ALA A 164 20.63 23.30 -6.53
N ILE A 165 19.52 22.71 -6.91
CA ILE A 165 19.29 21.27 -6.87
C ILE A 165 19.09 20.83 -8.31
N ASP A 166 19.93 19.92 -8.78
CA ASP A 166 19.91 19.36 -10.12
C ASP A 166 19.81 17.84 -9.96
N LEU A 167 18.61 17.29 -10.19
CA LEU A 167 18.35 15.87 -10.06
C LEU A 167 17.91 15.33 -11.41
N ASP A 168 18.79 14.58 -12.06
CA ASP A 168 18.44 13.81 -13.26
C ASP A 168 17.76 12.50 -12.84
N VAL A 169 16.45 12.58 -12.57
CA VAL A 169 15.63 11.45 -12.15
C VAL A 169 15.19 10.67 -13.39
N ILE A 170 15.84 9.55 -13.63
CA ILE A 170 15.47 8.66 -14.72
C ILE A 170 14.28 7.80 -14.29
N GLN A 171 13.15 8.00 -14.95
CA GLN A 171 12.02 7.08 -14.82
C GLN A 171 12.35 5.76 -15.55
N VAL A 172 12.74 4.74 -14.78
CA VAL A 172 12.92 3.40 -15.33
C VAL A 172 11.53 2.79 -15.56
N ARG A 173 11.06 2.82 -16.81
CA ARG A 173 9.84 2.13 -17.21
C ARG A 173 10.18 0.72 -17.69
N ARG A 174 9.51 -0.27 -17.14
CA ARG A 174 9.63 -1.66 -17.59
C ARG A 174 8.27 -2.12 -18.11
N THR A 175 8.30 -2.80 -19.25
CA THR A 175 7.10 -3.44 -19.78
C THR A 175 6.98 -4.82 -19.16
N VAL A 176 5.89 -5.04 -18.43
CA VAL A 176 5.44 -6.35 -17.97
C VAL A 176 4.25 -6.80 -18.80
N ARG A 177 3.92 -8.08 -18.81
CA ARG A 177 2.86 -8.64 -19.67
C ARG A 177 1.97 -9.56 -18.86
N ASN A 178 0.67 -9.38 -19.01
CA ASN A 178 -0.24 -10.48 -18.68
C ASN A 178 -0.05 -11.60 -19.71
N VAL A 179 -0.15 -12.83 -19.26
CA VAL A 179 -0.10 -14.01 -20.15
C VAL A 179 -1.51 -14.59 -20.25
N LEU A 180 -2.02 -14.68 -21.47
CA LEU A 180 -3.38 -15.14 -21.73
C LEU A 180 -3.36 -16.46 -22.49
N GLY A 181 -4.19 -17.41 -22.03
CA GLY A 181 -4.53 -18.64 -22.74
C GLY A 181 -6.04 -18.69 -22.98
N PHE A 182 -6.47 -19.11 -24.15
CA PHE A 182 -7.89 -19.20 -24.48
C PHE A 182 -8.28 -20.56 -25.06
N ILE A 183 -9.27 -21.19 -24.45
CA ILE A 183 -9.92 -22.39 -24.97
C ILE A 183 -11.25 -21.94 -25.57
N PRO A 184 -11.45 -22.07 -26.91
CA PRO A 184 -12.69 -21.69 -27.55
C PRO A 184 -13.87 -22.52 -27.03
N GLY A 185 -15.00 -21.88 -26.81
CA GLY A 185 -16.25 -22.52 -26.48
C GLY A 185 -17.17 -22.69 -27.70
N GLN A 186 -18.38 -23.18 -27.43
CA GLN A 186 -19.45 -23.33 -28.42
C GLN A 186 -20.30 -22.06 -28.53
N THR A 187 -20.12 -21.11 -27.62
CA THR A 187 -20.80 -19.82 -27.58
C THR A 187 -19.80 -18.68 -27.46
N ASP A 188 -20.25 -17.44 -27.63
CA ASP A 188 -19.42 -16.25 -27.45
C ASP A 188 -19.20 -15.91 -25.96
N LYS A 189 -19.90 -16.56 -25.04
CA LYS A 189 -19.73 -16.34 -23.60
C LYS A 189 -18.44 -16.96 -23.09
N ILE A 190 -17.89 -16.37 -22.02
CA ILE A 190 -16.62 -16.78 -21.44
C ILE A 190 -16.71 -16.89 -19.91
N ILE A 191 -15.89 -17.78 -19.36
CA ILE A 191 -15.52 -17.78 -17.95
C ILE A 191 -14.05 -17.38 -17.87
N ILE A 192 -13.71 -16.45 -16.99
CA ILE A 192 -12.34 -15.98 -16.80
C ILE A 192 -11.77 -16.64 -15.56
N LEU A 193 -10.56 -17.22 -15.68
CA LEU A 193 -9.78 -17.74 -14.56
C LEU A 193 -8.49 -16.92 -14.45
N GLY A 194 -8.15 -16.47 -13.26
CA GLY A 194 -7.00 -15.62 -13.02
C GLY A 194 -6.19 -16.01 -11.79
N ALA A 195 -4.89 -15.68 -11.86
CA ALA A 195 -3.95 -15.68 -10.76
C ALA A 195 -2.82 -14.71 -11.12
N HIS A 196 -2.23 -14.00 -10.16
CA HIS A 196 -1.03 -13.24 -10.48
C HIS A 196 0.22 -14.13 -10.42
N TYR A 197 1.25 -13.73 -11.17
CA TYR A 197 2.49 -14.50 -11.26
C TYR A 197 3.73 -13.70 -10.84
N ASP A 198 3.55 -12.44 -10.48
CA ASP A 198 4.59 -11.62 -9.87
C ASP A 198 4.62 -11.80 -8.35
N HIS A 199 5.73 -11.42 -7.74
CA HIS A 199 5.90 -11.30 -6.31
C HIS A 199 6.96 -10.24 -5.99
N LEU A 200 7.37 -10.08 -4.73
CA LEU A 200 8.18 -8.97 -4.21
C LEU A 200 9.65 -8.96 -4.68
N GLY A 201 10.13 -9.99 -5.39
CA GLY A 201 11.51 -10.07 -5.87
C GLY A 201 12.54 -10.02 -4.73
N LEU A 202 13.31 -8.95 -4.63
CA LEU A 202 14.29 -8.75 -3.55
C LEU A 202 13.69 -8.12 -2.28
N GLY A 203 12.35 -7.99 -2.20
CA GLY A 203 11.67 -7.46 -1.03
C GLY A 203 12.02 -6.01 -0.70
N LEU A 204 12.40 -5.21 -1.71
CA LEU A 204 12.71 -3.79 -1.52
C LEU A 204 11.47 -3.00 -1.11
N ASN A 205 10.29 -3.41 -1.58
CA ASN A 205 8.99 -2.87 -1.23
C ASN A 205 8.05 -4.01 -0.84
N GLY A 206 7.06 -3.75 0.01
CA GLY A 206 6.02 -4.72 0.40
C GLY A 206 6.46 -5.84 1.35
N SER A 207 7.76 -6.01 1.63
CA SER A 207 8.25 -7.05 2.53
C SER A 207 7.82 -6.83 3.98
N LEU A 208 7.33 -7.89 4.62
CA LEU A 208 7.09 -7.94 6.07
C LEU A 208 8.32 -8.45 6.86
N ALA A 209 9.48 -8.54 6.21
CA ALA A 209 10.78 -8.83 6.79
C ALA A 209 11.81 -7.77 6.38
N PRO A 210 11.71 -6.52 6.86
CA PRO A 210 12.55 -5.41 6.43
C PRO A 210 14.04 -5.66 6.67
N ASP A 211 14.39 -6.47 7.68
CA ASP A 211 15.78 -6.87 7.97
C ASP A 211 16.35 -7.84 6.93
N LEU A 212 15.50 -8.42 6.10
CA LEU A 212 15.84 -9.36 5.04
C LEU A 212 15.70 -8.76 3.63
N LYS A 213 15.62 -7.43 3.51
CA LYS A 213 15.65 -6.73 2.21
C LYS A 213 16.92 -7.12 1.44
N GLY A 214 16.77 -7.33 0.13
CA GLY A 214 17.83 -7.82 -0.74
C GLY A 214 17.89 -9.34 -0.86
N GLN A 215 17.20 -10.09 0.00
CA GLN A 215 16.98 -11.52 -0.19
C GLN A 215 15.81 -11.78 -1.14
N ILE A 216 15.86 -12.90 -1.85
CA ILE A 216 14.78 -13.31 -2.75
C ILE A 216 13.54 -13.67 -1.90
N HIS A 217 12.42 -13.04 -2.22
CA HIS A 217 11.09 -13.43 -1.72
C HIS A 217 10.51 -14.37 -2.77
N ASN A 218 10.39 -15.65 -2.41
CA ASN A 218 10.03 -16.70 -3.36
C ASN A 218 8.56 -16.65 -3.78
N GLY A 219 7.64 -16.31 -2.85
CA GLY A 219 6.22 -16.23 -3.15
C GLY A 219 5.62 -17.57 -3.57
N ALA A 220 5.96 -18.65 -2.85
CA ALA A 220 5.50 -19.98 -3.21
C ALA A 220 4.00 -20.14 -3.05
N ASP A 221 3.44 -19.65 -1.93
CA ASP A 221 2.00 -19.57 -1.78
C ASP A 221 1.44 -18.31 -2.43
N ASP A 222 2.12 -17.19 -2.26
CA ASP A 222 1.76 -15.88 -2.79
C ASP A 222 2.66 -15.47 -3.99
N ASN A 223 2.34 -15.77 -5.31
CA ASN A 223 1.16 -16.55 -5.68
C ASN A 223 1.54 -17.61 -6.74
N ALA A 224 2.66 -18.32 -6.53
CA ALA A 224 2.99 -19.45 -7.40
C ALA A 224 1.95 -20.58 -7.25
N SER A 225 1.32 -20.75 -6.09
CA SER A 225 0.27 -21.74 -5.86
C SER A 225 -0.95 -21.49 -6.75
N GLY A 226 -1.45 -20.27 -6.83
CA GLY A 226 -2.56 -19.88 -7.70
C GLY A 226 -2.21 -20.00 -9.18
N THR A 227 -0.99 -19.56 -9.55
CA THR A 227 -0.50 -19.70 -10.94
C THR A 227 -0.37 -21.17 -11.35
N ALA A 228 0.11 -22.06 -10.46
CA ALA A 228 0.16 -23.50 -10.73
C ALA A 228 -1.25 -24.08 -10.89
N GLY A 229 -2.21 -23.66 -10.05
CA GLY A 229 -3.61 -24.01 -10.19
C GLY A 229 -4.20 -23.60 -11.54
N LEU A 230 -3.90 -22.37 -11.97
CA LEU A 230 -4.32 -21.85 -13.27
C LEU A 230 -3.79 -22.71 -14.44
N LEU A 231 -2.52 -23.11 -14.38
CA LEU A 231 -1.90 -23.99 -15.40
C LEU A 231 -2.50 -25.39 -15.38
N GLN A 232 -2.76 -25.96 -14.20
CA GLN A 232 -3.39 -27.26 -14.05
C GLN A 232 -4.79 -27.27 -14.66
N LEU A 233 -5.61 -26.28 -14.34
CA LEU A 233 -6.96 -26.12 -14.89
C LEU A 233 -6.91 -25.93 -16.43
N ALA A 234 -5.98 -25.13 -16.94
CA ALA A 234 -5.81 -24.96 -18.39
C ALA A 234 -5.46 -26.28 -19.07
N GLN A 235 -4.60 -27.10 -18.47
CA GLN A 235 -4.25 -28.41 -18.99
C GLN A 235 -5.44 -29.39 -18.97
N GLU A 236 -6.25 -29.38 -17.92
CA GLU A 236 -7.40 -30.27 -17.79
C GLU A 236 -8.49 -29.89 -18.80
N PHE A 237 -8.86 -28.63 -18.85
CA PHE A 237 -9.89 -28.13 -19.77
C PHE A 237 -9.46 -28.13 -21.23
N SER A 238 -8.17 -28.16 -21.55
CA SER A 238 -7.69 -28.29 -22.94
C SER A 238 -8.11 -29.60 -23.60
N LYS A 239 -8.50 -30.59 -22.83
CA LYS A 239 -8.95 -31.92 -23.30
C LYS A 239 -10.49 -31.98 -23.48
N SER A 240 -11.20 -30.92 -23.13
CA SER A 240 -12.65 -30.81 -23.20
C SER A 240 -13.06 -29.78 -24.26
N SER A 241 -14.36 -29.76 -24.58
CA SER A 241 -14.96 -28.71 -25.43
C SER A 241 -16.02 -28.00 -24.60
N PRO A 242 -15.63 -27.03 -23.78
CA PRO A 242 -16.52 -26.34 -22.86
C PRO A 242 -17.60 -25.58 -23.65
N ARG A 243 -18.77 -25.39 -23.06
CA ARG A 243 -19.85 -24.67 -23.71
C ARG A 243 -19.54 -23.17 -23.83
N PRO A 244 -19.18 -22.42 -22.73
CA PRO A 244 -18.56 -21.11 -22.86
C PRO A 244 -17.04 -21.26 -23.12
N GLY A 245 -16.43 -20.25 -23.75
CA GLY A 245 -14.97 -20.19 -23.82
C GLY A 245 -14.34 -20.02 -22.43
N LEU A 246 -13.14 -20.54 -22.25
CA LEU A 246 -12.39 -20.35 -21.01
C LEU A 246 -11.18 -19.46 -21.28
N LEU A 247 -11.08 -18.36 -20.57
CA LEU A 247 -9.97 -17.42 -20.66
C LEU A 247 -9.15 -17.49 -19.39
N PHE A 248 -7.91 -17.97 -19.52
CA PHE A 248 -6.93 -18.05 -18.44
C PHE A 248 -6.03 -16.82 -18.51
N ILE A 249 -5.83 -16.15 -17.40
CA ILE A 249 -4.98 -14.95 -17.33
C ILE A 249 -4.03 -15.06 -16.14
N ALA A 250 -2.73 -15.10 -16.42
CA ALA A 250 -1.71 -14.85 -15.41
C ALA A 250 -1.44 -13.33 -15.39
N PHE A 251 -1.80 -12.67 -14.30
CA PHE A 251 -1.65 -11.23 -14.15
C PHE A 251 -0.25 -10.85 -13.70
N ALA A 252 0.23 -9.68 -14.16
CA ALA A 252 1.50 -9.10 -13.77
C ALA A 252 1.28 -7.83 -12.95
N GLY A 253 2.10 -7.62 -11.91
CA GLY A 253 2.08 -6.39 -11.11
C GLY A 253 0.86 -6.30 -10.19
N GLU A 254 0.38 -7.39 -9.66
CA GLU A 254 -0.62 -7.44 -8.61
C GLU A 254 -0.09 -6.76 -7.35
N GLU A 255 1.11 -7.13 -6.94
CA GLU A 255 1.84 -6.63 -5.78
C GLU A 255 2.16 -5.11 -5.85
N MET A 256 2.08 -4.56 -7.04
CA MET A 256 2.25 -3.13 -7.33
C MET A 256 0.91 -2.39 -7.49
N GLY A 257 -0.19 -2.96 -6.99
CA GLY A 257 -1.53 -2.37 -7.01
C GLY A 257 -2.37 -2.81 -8.20
N LEU A 258 -2.47 -4.12 -8.47
CA LEU A 258 -3.36 -4.74 -9.46
C LEU A 258 -3.14 -4.24 -10.89
N LEU A 259 -1.89 -3.90 -11.26
CA LEU A 259 -1.60 -3.25 -12.54
C LEU A 259 -2.09 -4.06 -13.74
N GLY A 260 -1.86 -5.39 -13.71
CA GLY A 260 -2.20 -6.29 -14.80
C GLY A 260 -3.70 -6.46 -14.99
N SER A 261 -4.43 -6.73 -13.93
CA SER A 261 -5.89 -6.91 -13.99
C SER A 261 -6.62 -5.60 -14.30
N ARG A 262 -6.16 -4.47 -13.77
CA ARG A 262 -6.68 -3.14 -14.15
C ARG A 262 -6.48 -2.89 -15.65
N TYR A 263 -5.25 -3.10 -16.15
CA TYR A 263 -4.96 -2.92 -17.56
C TYR A 263 -5.85 -3.82 -18.43
N TYR A 264 -6.01 -5.09 -18.04
CA TYR A 264 -6.87 -6.01 -18.79
C TYR A 264 -8.33 -5.55 -18.81
N THR A 265 -8.88 -5.12 -17.67
CA THR A 265 -10.28 -4.67 -17.60
C THR A 265 -10.52 -3.33 -18.28
N GLU A 266 -9.50 -2.54 -18.54
CA GLU A 266 -9.56 -1.31 -19.34
C GLU A 266 -9.34 -1.59 -20.84
N HIS A 267 -8.59 -2.65 -21.18
CA HIS A 267 -8.24 -3.03 -22.56
C HIS A 267 -8.48 -4.54 -22.76
N PRO A 268 -9.72 -5.01 -22.60
CA PRO A 268 -10.01 -6.43 -22.65
C PRO A 268 -9.85 -6.98 -24.07
N THR A 269 -9.28 -8.19 -24.17
CA THR A 269 -9.16 -8.89 -25.46
C THR A 269 -10.48 -9.53 -25.90
N ARG A 270 -11.45 -9.62 -24.97
CA ARG A 270 -12.83 -10.06 -25.20
C ARG A 270 -13.77 -9.18 -24.41
N PRO A 271 -14.98 -8.91 -24.92
CA PRO A 271 -15.95 -8.07 -24.22
C PRO A 271 -16.22 -8.57 -22.80
N LEU A 272 -16.09 -7.70 -21.80
CA LEU A 272 -16.35 -8.08 -20.40
C LEU A 272 -17.81 -8.45 -20.14
N GLU A 273 -18.74 -7.89 -20.92
CA GLU A 273 -20.17 -8.19 -20.90
C GLU A 273 -20.49 -9.63 -21.32
N ASP A 274 -19.57 -10.32 -21.97
CA ASP A 274 -19.72 -11.74 -22.31
C ASP A 274 -19.21 -12.66 -21.20
N SER A 275 -18.66 -12.11 -20.12
CA SER A 275 -18.14 -12.89 -19.01
C SER A 275 -19.24 -13.37 -18.09
N ILE A 276 -19.42 -14.69 -17.99
CA ILE A 276 -20.35 -15.33 -17.03
C ILE A 276 -19.92 -15.00 -15.61
N ALA A 277 -18.65 -15.25 -15.29
CA ALA A 277 -18.00 -14.88 -14.04
C ALA A 277 -16.48 -14.87 -14.21
N MET A 278 -15.78 -14.25 -13.23
CA MET A 278 -14.32 -14.34 -13.10
C MET A 278 -13.97 -15.05 -11.79
N ILE A 279 -13.10 -16.04 -11.86
CA ILE A 279 -12.57 -16.81 -10.74
C ILE A 279 -11.12 -16.42 -10.55
N ASN A 280 -10.76 -15.93 -9.36
CA ASN A 280 -9.40 -15.61 -8.98
C ASN A 280 -8.88 -16.59 -7.93
N MET A 281 -7.66 -17.06 -8.13
CA MET A 281 -6.95 -17.93 -7.18
C MET A 281 -5.72 -17.18 -6.68
N ASP A 282 -5.62 -17.02 -5.36
CA ASP A 282 -4.52 -16.33 -4.74
C ASP A 282 -4.26 -16.94 -3.37
N MET A 283 -3.01 -17.40 -3.16
CA MET A 283 -2.61 -18.13 -1.97
C MET A 283 -3.52 -19.33 -1.67
N ILE A 284 -3.48 -20.34 -2.52
CA ILE A 284 -4.28 -21.57 -2.38
C ILE A 284 -3.45 -22.77 -1.92
N GLY A 285 -2.18 -22.55 -1.56
CA GLY A 285 -1.20 -23.60 -1.26
C GLY A 285 -1.05 -23.99 0.22
N ARG A 286 -1.67 -23.25 1.15
CA ARG A 286 -1.46 -23.42 2.60
C ARG A 286 -2.80 -23.58 3.34
N SER A 287 -3.56 -24.66 3.04
CA SER A 287 -4.87 -24.94 3.64
C SER A 287 -4.81 -26.07 4.67
N ASP A 288 -5.35 -25.86 5.85
CA ASP A 288 -5.53 -26.89 6.88
C ASP A 288 -6.86 -27.68 6.70
N GLY A 289 -7.35 -27.77 5.46
CA GLY A 289 -8.61 -28.45 5.13
C GLY A 289 -9.79 -27.48 5.03
N ASP A 290 -9.54 -26.19 4.93
CA ASP A 290 -10.54 -25.15 4.75
C ASP A 290 -10.20 -24.24 3.55
N ILE A 291 -11.20 -23.56 3.02
CA ILE A 291 -11.06 -22.57 1.95
C ILE A 291 -11.99 -21.40 2.20
N LEU A 292 -11.48 -20.19 2.06
CA LEU A 292 -12.28 -18.98 2.02
C LEU A 292 -12.64 -18.65 0.57
N ILE A 293 -13.92 -18.55 0.27
CA ILE A 293 -14.41 -18.16 -1.04
C ILE A 293 -15.08 -16.78 -0.92
N GLY A 294 -14.42 -15.77 -1.48
CA GLY A 294 -14.91 -14.40 -1.52
C GLY A 294 -15.78 -14.14 -2.76
N GLY A 295 -16.56 -13.05 -2.73
CA GLY A 295 -17.35 -12.62 -3.87
C GLY A 295 -18.65 -13.40 -4.10
N VAL A 296 -19.03 -14.33 -3.22
CA VAL A 296 -20.19 -15.20 -3.39
C VAL A 296 -21.52 -14.41 -3.50
N GLY A 297 -21.56 -13.18 -3.01
CA GLY A 297 -22.72 -12.29 -3.14
C GLY A 297 -22.73 -11.46 -4.42
N SER A 298 -21.71 -11.58 -5.29
CA SER A 298 -21.63 -10.81 -6.53
C SER A 298 -22.62 -11.26 -7.61
N ALA A 299 -23.22 -12.45 -7.47
CA ALA A 299 -24.40 -12.88 -8.19
C ALA A 299 -25.22 -13.84 -7.31
N ALA A 300 -26.54 -13.90 -7.53
CA ALA A 300 -27.44 -14.68 -6.68
C ALA A 300 -27.20 -16.20 -6.78
N GLU A 301 -26.71 -16.64 -7.91
CA GLU A 301 -26.50 -18.05 -8.27
C GLU A 301 -25.25 -18.64 -7.65
N LEU A 302 -24.24 -17.81 -7.33
CA LEU A 302 -22.91 -18.28 -6.91
C LEU A 302 -22.93 -19.03 -5.58
N ARG A 303 -23.68 -18.53 -4.60
CA ARG A 303 -23.75 -19.16 -3.30
C ARG A 303 -24.43 -20.53 -3.32
N PRO A 304 -25.62 -20.69 -3.95
CA PRO A 304 -26.26 -22.01 -4.11
C PRO A 304 -25.38 -23.02 -4.84
N LEU A 305 -24.74 -22.60 -5.93
CA LEU A 305 -23.81 -23.43 -6.71
C LEU A 305 -22.65 -23.97 -5.84
N LEU A 306 -22.06 -23.12 -5.02
CA LEU A 306 -20.96 -23.52 -4.15
C LEU A 306 -21.43 -24.38 -2.97
N ASP A 307 -22.65 -24.18 -2.47
CA ASP A 307 -23.23 -25.03 -1.42
C ASP A 307 -23.47 -26.47 -1.93
N GLU A 308 -23.85 -26.66 -3.22
CA GLU A 308 -23.92 -28.00 -3.83
C GLU A 308 -22.54 -28.67 -3.96
N ILE A 309 -21.50 -27.93 -4.38
CA ILE A 309 -20.14 -28.45 -4.47
C ILE A 309 -19.61 -28.84 -3.07
N LYS A 310 -19.94 -28.05 -2.07
CA LYS A 310 -19.56 -28.29 -0.68
C LYS A 310 -20.03 -29.65 -0.16
N GLU A 311 -21.22 -30.13 -0.59
CA GLU A 311 -21.76 -31.42 -0.14
C GLU A 311 -20.87 -32.62 -0.52
N THR A 312 -20.06 -32.48 -1.57
CA THR A 312 -19.17 -33.54 -2.08
C THR A 312 -17.68 -33.28 -1.81
N SER A 313 -17.34 -32.10 -1.29
CA SER A 313 -15.97 -31.73 -0.96
C SER A 313 -15.56 -32.16 0.44
N SER A 314 -14.29 -32.53 0.62
CA SER A 314 -13.68 -32.76 1.93
C SER A 314 -13.30 -31.46 2.65
N LEU A 315 -13.27 -30.32 1.91
CA LEU A 315 -12.90 -29.02 2.46
C LEU A 315 -14.05 -28.35 3.21
N GLU A 316 -13.70 -27.64 4.27
CA GLU A 316 -14.63 -26.71 4.93
C GLU A 316 -14.66 -25.36 4.21
N PHE A 317 -15.83 -24.98 3.67
CA PHE A 317 -16.00 -23.71 2.98
C PHE A 317 -16.39 -22.60 3.95
N SER A 318 -15.62 -21.54 3.93
CA SER A 318 -15.96 -20.24 4.52
C SER A 318 -16.28 -19.25 3.41
N TYR A 319 -17.32 -18.43 3.58
CA TYR A 319 -17.78 -17.52 2.52
C TYR A 319 -17.69 -16.06 2.92
N SER A 320 -17.31 -15.22 1.98
CA SER A 320 -17.44 -13.76 2.07
C SER A 320 -18.34 -13.25 0.95
N GLU A 321 -19.43 -12.57 1.34
CA GLU A 321 -20.39 -12.02 0.39
C GLU A 321 -19.79 -10.90 -0.48
N GLY A 322 -18.81 -10.15 0.06
CA GLY A 322 -18.23 -8.99 -0.61
C GLY A 322 -17.42 -9.37 -1.84
N SER A 323 -17.71 -8.73 -2.97
CA SER A 323 -16.94 -8.80 -4.21
C SER A 323 -15.69 -7.89 -4.20
N ARG A 324 -15.46 -7.17 -3.11
CA ARG A 324 -14.34 -6.23 -2.93
C ARG A 324 -13.29 -6.88 -2.04
N GLY A 325 -12.12 -7.12 -2.58
CA GLY A 325 -10.97 -7.72 -1.92
C GLY A 325 -9.68 -6.98 -2.24
N SER A 326 -8.55 -7.59 -1.92
CA SER A 326 -7.22 -7.03 -2.16
C SER A 326 -6.45 -7.80 -3.24
N SER A 327 -7.13 -8.44 -4.20
CA SER A 327 -6.50 -9.17 -5.30
C SER A 327 -7.22 -8.90 -6.63
N ASP A 328 -6.76 -9.47 -7.73
CA ASP A 328 -7.13 -9.18 -9.12
C ASP A 328 -8.65 -9.23 -9.43
N HIS A 329 -9.42 -10.04 -8.70
CA HIS A 329 -10.89 -10.08 -8.84
C HIS A 329 -11.56 -8.71 -8.61
N LEU A 330 -10.93 -7.82 -7.83
CA LEU A 330 -11.45 -6.48 -7.59
C LEU A 330 -11.56 -5.66 -8.88
N SER A 331 -10.60 -5.78 -9.78
CA SER A 331 -10.62 -5.08 -11.07
C SER A 331 -11.84 -5.45 -11.89
N PHE A 332 -12.24 -6.72 -11.90
CA PHE A 332 -13.42 -7.23 -12.59
C PHE A 332 -14.73 -6.86 -11.88
N ALA A 333 -14.79 -6.98 -10.57
CA ALA A 333 -15.94 -6.56 -9.79
C ALA A 333 -16.24 -5.06 -9.96
N SER A 334 -15.20 -4.22 -10.10
CA SER A 334 -15.37 -2.78 -10.39
C SER A 334 -16.01 -2.51 -11.77
N LYS A 335 -15.89 -3.44 -12.69
CA LYS A 335 -16.53 -3.42 -14.02
C LYS A 335 -17.85 -4.21 -14.05
N ARG A 336 -18.39 -4.58 -12.86
CA ARG A 336 -19.66 -5.31 -12.68
C ARG A 336 -19.66 -6.73 -13.28
N VAL A 337 -18.50 -7.37 -13.36
CA VAL A 337 -18.37 -8.80 -13.64
C VAL A 337 -18.52 -9.57 -12.33
N PRO A 338 -19.40 -10.58 -12.22
CA PRO A 338 -19.48 -11.46 -11.05
C PRO A 338 -18.14 -12.15 -10.78
N VAL A 339 -17.74 -12.24 -9.51
CA VAL A 339 -16.41 -12.74 -9.15
C VAL A 339 -16.47 -13.76 -8.02
N LEU A 340 -15.55 -14.72 -8.06
CA LEU A 340 -15.21 -15.60 -6.96
C LEU A 340 -13.71 -15.47 -6.67
N PHE A 341 -13.36 -15.49 -5.40
CA PHE A 341 -11.99 -15.38 -4.94
C PHE A 341 -11.66 -16.54 -4.00
N PHE A 342 -10.80 -17.43 -4.44
CA PHE A 342 -10.34 -18.60 -3.68
C PHE A 342 -9.04 -18.27 -2.95
N PHE A 343 -9.03 -18.48 -1.64
CA PHE A 343 -7.94 -18.07 -0.75
C PHE A 343 -7.85 -19.01 0.45
N SER A 344 -6.70 -19.62 0.72
CA SER A 344 -6.51 -20.52 1.85
C SER A 344 -6.21 -19.83 3.19
N GLY A 345 -5.95 -18.53 3.17
CA GLY A 345 -5.70 -17.73 4.38
C GLY A 345 -4.29 -17.20 4.47
N LEU A 346 -4.10 -16.19 5.32
CA LEU A 346 -2.77 -15.62 5.60
C LEU A 346 -2.01 -16.52 6.58
N HIS A 347 -0.72 -16.68 6.34
CA HIS A 347 0.22 -17.38 7.20
C HIS A 347 1.40 -16.49 7.63
N SER A 348 2.25 -17.01 8.53
CA SER A 348 3.39 -16.25 9.09
C SER A 348 4.46 -15.89 8.08
N ASP A 349 4.52 -16.59 6.95
CA ASP A 349 5.54 -16.43 5.92
C ASP A 349 5.11 -15.47 4.80
N TYR A 350 3.87 -14.97 4.85
CA TYR A 350 3.33 -14.01 3.90
C TYR A 350 4.26 -12.80 3.74
N HIS A 351 4.59 -12.44 2.49
CA HIS A 351 5.51 -11.34 2.14
C HIS A 351 6.88 -11.46 2.80
N ARG A 352 7.40 -12.68 2.94
CA ARG A 352 8.72 -12.96 3.52
C ARG A 352 9.53 -13.90 2.61
N PRO A 353 10.88 -13.89 2.72
CA PRO A 353 11.72 -14.86 2.03
C PRO A 353 11.42 -16.32 2.39
N SER A 354 10.76 -16.57 3.52
CA SER A 354 10.41 -17.89 4.01
C SER A 354 9.13 -18.48 3.40
N ASP A 355 8.46 -17.78 2.46
CA ASP A 355 7.35 -18.38 1.70
C ASP A 355 7.91 -19.31 0.62
N ASP A 356 8.33 -20.49 1.06
CA ASP A 356 9.04 -21.49 0.29
C ASP A 356 8.13 -22.63 -0.17
N TRP A 357 8.47 -23.26 -1.30
CA TRP A 357 7.68 -24.31 -1.94
C TRP A 357 7.57 -25.59 -1.08
N GLU A 358 8.53 -25.86 -0.18
CA GLU A 358 8.50 -26.97 0.76
C GLU A 358 7.32 -26.91 1.73
N LEU A 359 6.78 -25.72 1.93
CA LEU A 359 5.66 -25.47 2.83
C LEU A 359 4.30 -25.65 2.14
N ILE A 360 4.27 -25.81 0.82
CA ILE A 360 3.04 -26.01 0.04
C ILE A 360 2.43 -27.37 0.35
N GLN A 361 1.18 -27.36 0.72
CA GLN A 361 0.38 -28.55 1.05
C GLN A 361 -0.28 -29.08 -0.23
N VAL A 362 0.49 -29.76 -1.08
CA VAL A 362 0.08 -30.19 -2.43
C VAL A 362 -1.26 -30.93 -2.46
N ALA A 363 -1.54 -31.78 -1.46
CA ALA A 363 -2.80 -32.51 -1.42
C ALA A 363 -4.00 -31.56 -1.24
N ALA A 364 -3.93 -30.64 -0.27
CA ALA A 364 -4.98 -29.66 -0.03
C ALA A 364 -5.12 -28.66 -1.20
N THR A 365 -4.00 -28.24 -1.78
CA THR A 365 -4.00 -27.38 -2.98
C THR A 365 -4.76 -28.06 -4.12
N ARG A 366 -4.52 -29.35 -4.33
CA ARG A 366 -5.23 -30.11 -5.36
C ARG A 366 -6.73 -30.16 -5.10
N GLU A 367 -7.16 -30.39 -3.87
CA GLU A 367 -8.58 -30.38 -3.51
C GLU A 367 -9.21 -29.00 -3.78
N ILE A 368 -8.50 -27.91 -3.53
CA ILE A 368 -8.98 -26.56 -3.87
C ILE A 368 -9.12 -26.41 -5.39
N ILE A 369 -8.14 -26.88 -6.17
CA ILE A 369 -8.19 -26.84 -7.63
C ILE A 369 -9.37 -27.67 -8.15
N ASP A 370 -9.65 -28.83 -7.54
CA ASP A 370 -10.80 -29.67 -7.88
C ASP A 370 -12.14 -28.94 -7.59
N VAL A 371 -12.22 -28.16 -6.52
CA VAL A 371 -13.39 -27.30 -6.22
C VAL A 371 -13.53 -26.20 -7.27
N VAL A 372 -12.42 -25.56 -7.68
CA VAL A 372 -12.44 -24.55 -8.75
C VAL A 372 -12.87 -25.18 -10.07
N HIS A 373 -12.37 -26.37 -10.41
CA HIS A 373 -12.77 -27.11 -11.60
C HIS A 373 -14.29 -27.38 -11.63
N GLN A 374 -14.84 -27.93 -10.55
CA GLN A 374 -16.27 -28.15 -10.41
C GLN A 374 -17.06 -26.83 -10.52
N THR A 375 -16.52 -25.73 -9.95
CA THR A 375 -17.14 -24.41 -10.06
C THR A 375 -17.23 -23.95 -11.52
N VAL A 376 -16.15 -24.16 -12.31
CA VAL A 376 -16.15 -23.85 -13.74
C VAL A 376 -17.18 -24.70 -14.49
N ASP A 377 -17.25 -26.01 -14.22
CA ASP A 377 -18.21 -26.92 -14.86
C ASP A 377 -19.66 -26.47 -14.58
N ARG A 378 -19.97 -26.10 -13.35
CA ARG A 378 -21.30 -25.59 -13.00
C ARG A 378 -21.59 -24.22 -13.61
N LEU A 379 -20.61 -23.31 -13.65
CA LEU A 379 -20.76 -22.03 -14.33
C LEU A 379 -20.95 -22.20 -15.86
N ALA A 380 -20.39 -23.25 -16.43
CA ALA A 380 -20.52 -23.55 -17.85
C ALA A 380 -21.95 -24.00 -18.27
N GLU A 381 -22.82 -24.32 -17.33
CA GLU A 381 -24.23 -24.63 -17.57
C GLU A 381 -25.06 -23.35 -17.87
N PHE A 382 -24.60 -22.18 -17.41
CA PHE A 382 -25.26 -20.92 -17.70
C PHE A 382 -25.07 -20.50 -19.16
N GLN A 383 -26.12 -19.98 -19.76
CA GLN A 383 -26.14 -19.56 -21.17
C GLN A 383 -25.84 -18.08 -21.35
N GLU A 384 -26.09 -17.30 -20.31
CA GLU A 384 -25.90 -15.85 -20.27
C GLU A 384 -25.04 -15.48 -19.07
N PRO A 385 -24.36 -14.33 -19.10
CA PRO A 385 -23.66 -13.79 -17.95
C PRO A 385 -24.59 -13.68 -16.73
N LEU A 386 -24.04 -13.96 -15.55
CA LEU A 386 -24.79 -13.79 -14.31
C LEU A 386 -25.05 -12.31 -14.06
N GLU A 387 -26.19 -11.99 -13.46
CA GLU A 387 -26.49 -10.62 -13.10
C GLU A 387 -25.64 -10.16 -11.91
N PHE A 388 -24.80 -9.15 -12.14
CA PHE A 388 -23.98 -8.61 -11.07
C PHE A 388 -24.80 -7.91 -10.01
N VAL A 389 -24.73 -8.42 -8.79
CA VAL A 389 -25.36 -7.86 -7.60
C VAL A 389 -24.32 -7.03 -6.83
N GLU A 390 -24.60 -5.74 -6.71
CA GLU A 390 -23.81 -4.91 -5.82
C GLU A 390 -24.13 -5.29 -4.38
N THR A 391 -23.15 -5.89 -3.69
CA THR A 391 -23.33 -6.36 -2.32
C THR A 391 -23.50 -5.20 -1.37
N ARG A 392 -24.76 -4.73 -1.19
CA ARG A 392 -25.13 -3.80 -0.11
C ARG A 392 -25.17 -4.57 1.20
N ARG A 393 -24.42 -4.11 2.16
CA ARG A 393 -24.33 -4.66 3.50
C ARG A 393 -25.70 -4.75 4.17
N ARG A 394 -26.34 -5.96 4.19
CA ARG A 394 -27.46 -6.23 5.10
C ARG A 394 -26.86 -6.60 6.46
N PRO A 395 -27.27 -5.95 7.57
CA PRO A 395 -26.86 -6.42 8.89
C PRO A 395 -27.52 -7.79 9.13
N SER A 396 -26.74 -8.86 9.15
CA SER A 396 -27.25 -10.19 9.46
C SER A 396 -27.64 -10.27 10.93
N ARG A 397 -28.93 -10.41 11.23
CA ARG A 397 -29.45 -10.96 12.48
C ARG A 397 -29.35 -12.48 12.39
N GLY A 398 -28.30 -13.05 12.96
CA GLY A 398 -28.11 -14.49 13.04
C GLY A 398 -27.30 -14.87 14.26
N ARG A 399 -27.98 -15.46 15.29
CA ARG A 399 -27.34 -16.11 16.44
C ARG A 399 -26.67 -17.42 15.98
N GLY A 400 -25.41 -17.58 16.31
CA GLY A 400 -24.75 -18.88 16.46
C GLY A 400 -23.68 -19.19 15.42
N ALA A 401 -22.40 -18.89 15.77
CA ALA A 401 -21.23 -19.74 15.56
C ALA A 401 -20.02 -19.06 16.22
N ARG A 402 -19.58 -19.58 17.33
CA ARG A 402 -18.34 -19.16 18.00
C ARG A 402 -17.18 -19.93 17.39
N ARG A 403 -16.41 -19.26 16.58
CA ARG A 403 -14.97 -19.26 16.27
C ARG A 403 -14.81 -18.65 14.88
N ARG A 404 -14.80 -17.32 14.80
CA ARG A 404 -14.55 -16.57 13.58
C ARG A 404 -13.35 -15.66 13.81
N SER A 405 -12.53 -15.50 12.79
CA SER A 405 -11.40 -14.58 12.79
C SER A 405 -11.83 -13.25 13.43
N SER A 406 -11.19 -12.92 14.54
CA SER A 406 -11.48 -11.71 15.31
C SER A 406 -10.80 -10.47 14.70
N ARG A 407 -10.28 -10.57 13.47
CA ARG A 407 -9.48 -9.50 12.87
C ARG A 407 -10.34 -8.30 12.45
N PRO A 408 -9.93 -7.09 12.81
CA PRO A 408 -10.61 -5.87 12.42
C PRO A 408 -10.35 -5.54 10.96
N ARG A 409 -11.32 -4.91 10.29
CA ARG A 409 -11.22 -4.42 8.93
C ARG A 409 -11.25 -2.89 8.92
N PHE A 410 -10.26 -2.27 8.28
CA PHE A 410 -10.13 -0.82 8.14
C PHE A 410 -10.83 -0.31 6.88
N GLY A 411 -10.60 -0.95 5.75
CA GLY A 411 -11.30 -0.65 4.49
C GLY A 411 -10.54 0.27 3.56
N SER A 412 -9.24 0.08 3.45
CA SER A 412 -8.36 0.76 2.50
C SER A 412 -7.54 -0.24 1.70
N MET A 413 -7.13 0.14 0.51
CA MET A 413 -6.03 -0.45 -0.23
C MET A 413 -4.78 0.39 0.02
N LEU A 414 -3.67 -0.27 0.26
CA LEU A 414 -2.43 0.38 0.66
C LEU A 414 -1.49 0.50 -0.54
N ASP A 415 -0.85 1.64 -0.67
CA ASP A 415 0.22 1.84 -1.65
C ASP A 415 1.50 1.22 -1.10
N VAL A 416 1.80 -0.01 -1.51
CA VAL A 416 2.98 -0.76 -1.06
C VAL A 416 4.30 -0.21 -1.61
N ALA A 417 4.26 0.62 -2.66
CA ALA A 417 5.43 1.30 -3.19
C ALA A 417 5.79 2.58 -2.44
N TRP A 418 4.94 3.00 -1.49
CA TRP A 418 5.16 4.21 -0.72
C TRP A 418 6.29 4.07 0.29
N SER A 419 7.27 4.99 0.30
CA SER A 419 8.50 4.90 1.11
C SER A 419 8.85 6.15 1.92
N LEU A 420 7.99 7.17 1.93
CA LEU A 420 8.27 8.46 2.57
C LEU A 420 7.78 8.58 4.02
N GLY A 421 7.45 7.44 4.64
CA GLY A 421 6.90 7.38 6.00
C GLY A 421 5.36 7.41 6.01
N GLY A 422 4.79 6.77 7.03
CA GLY A 422 3.36 6.52 7.10
C GLY A 422 2.88 5.43 6.14
N VAL A 423 1.56 5.30 6.03
CA VAL A 423 0.92 4.35 5.11
C VAL A 423 -0.02 5.09 4.18
N ARG A 424 0.34 5.19 2.91
CA ARG A 424 -0.50 5.84 1.90
C ARG A 424 -1.65 4.92 1.51
N PHE A 425 -2.85 5.48 1.45
CA PHE A 425 -3.99 4.78 0.91
C PHE A 425 -4.05 5.00 -0.61
N GLU A 426 -3.75 3.96 -1.38
CA GLU A 426 -3.93 4.02 -2.83
C GLU A 426 -5.42 4.23 -3.15
N ARG A 427 -6.28 3.53 -2.39
CA ARG A 427 -7.73 3.66 -2.52
C ARG A 427 -8.43 3.46 -1.18
N ILE A 428 -9.43 4.26 -0.94
CA ILE A 428 -10.39 4.07 0.16
C ILE A 428 -11.61 3.35 -0.40
N LEU A 429 -11.88 2.17 0.16
CA LEU A 429 -12.97 1.33 -0.31
C LEU A 429 -14.32 1.91 0.17
N GLU A 430 -15.19 2.22 -0.78
CA GLU A 430 -16.52 2.78 -0.49
C GLU A 430 -17.32 1.88 0.47
N ASP A 431 -18.18 2.48 1.26
CA ASP A 431 -19.02 1.82 2.28
C ASP A 431 -18.29 1.12 3.42
N LEU A 432 -16.95 1.11 3.43
CA LEU A 432 -16.14 0.55 4.50
C LEU A 432 -15.77 1.59 5.57
N PRO A 433 -15.25 1.15 6.72
CA PRO A 433 -14.93 2.03 7.84
C PRO A 433 -14.14 3.29 7.49
N ALA A 434 -13.09 3.15 6.69
CA ALA A 434 -12.24 4.27 6.28
C ALA A 434 -13.03 5.32 5.48
N ALA A 435 -13.84 4.90 4.50
CA ALA A 435 -14.70 5.80 3.72
C ALA A 435 -15.73 6.52 4.60
N LYS A 436 -16.36 5.79 5.53
CA LYS A 436 -17.34 6.36 6.48
C LYS A 436 -16.73 7.36 7.44
N ALA A 437 -15.45 7.25 7.71
CA ALA A 437 -14.69 8.20 8.50
C ALA A 437 -14.22 9.43 7.70
N GLY A 438 -14.53 9.50 6.40
CA GLY A 438 -14.16 10.61 5.52
C GLY A 438 -12.73 10.56 5.01
N LEU A 439 -12.06 9.40 5.10
CA LEU A 439 -10.76 9.17 4.49
C LEU A 439 -10.90 9.12 2.97
N LYS A 440 -9.85 9.51 2.26
CA LYS A 440 -9.81 9.65 0.80
C LYS A 440 -8.62 8.90 0.21
N ASP A 441 -8.70 8.61 -1.08
CA ASP A 441 -7.57 8.14 -1.88
C ASP A 441 -6.42 9.15 -1.80
N GLY A 442 -5.20 8.67 -1.62
CA GLY A 442 -4.00 9.50 -1.47
C GLY A 442 -3.72 10.00 -0.05
N ASP A 443 -4.63 9.84 0.91
CA ASP A 443 -4.33 10.13 2.32
C ASP A 443 -3.18 9.25 2.81
N VAL A 444 -2.29 9.82 3.61
CA VAL A 444 -1.21 9.06 4.25
C VAL A 444 -1.48 8.95 5.75
N LEU A 445 -1.72 7.75 6.23
CA LEU A 445 -1.89 7.47 7.65
C LEU A 445 -0.55 7.69 8.37
N VAL A 446 -0.50 8.63 9.29
CA VAL A 446 0.71 9.01 10.03
C VAL A 446 0.58 8.78 11.54
N ALA A 447 -0.65 8.56 12.05
CA ALA A 447 -0.85 8.09 13.42
C ALA A 447 -2.13 7.27 13.55
N PHE A 448 -2.09 6.27 14.44
CA PHE A 448 -3.21 5.40 14.80
C PHE A 448 -3.31 5.31 16.32
N GLU A 449 -4.44 5.72 16.89
CA GLU A 449 -4.65 5.84 18.34
C GLU A 449 -3.58 6.71 19.05
N GLY A 450 -3.13 7.75 18.35
CA GLY A 450 -2.08 8.65 18.83
C GLY A 450 -0.65 8.10 18.68
N ARG A 451 -0.48 6.82 18.33
CA ARG A 451 0.84 6.23 18.05
C ARG A 451 1.29 6.58 16.64
N PRO A 452 2.49 7.07 16.42
CA PRO A 452 3.03 7.28 15.09
C PRO A 452 3.02 6.00 14.25
N ILE A 453 2.70 6.16 12.98
CA ILE A 453 2.76 5.09 11.97
C ILE A 453 3.85 5.50 10.99
N GLN A 454 4.96 4.77 10.99
CA GLN A 454 6.08 5.03 10.11
C GLN A 454 6.03 4.20 8.84
N ASP A 455 5.44 3.01 8.92
CA ASP A 455 5.34 2.07 7.80
C ASP A 455 4.11 1.15 7.92
N LEU A 456 3.99 0.25 6.95
CA LEU A 456 2.92 -0.75 6.90
C LEU A 456 2.94 -1.70 8.10
N ARG A 457 4.12 -2.01 8.64
CA ARG A 457 4.27 -2.90 9.80
C ARG A 457 3.65 -2.28 11.05
N ASP A 458 3.92 -0.99 11.29
CA ASP A 458 3.33 -0.26 12.42
C ASP A 458 1.81 -0.27 12.34
N PHE A 459 1.26 0.03 11.16
CA PHE A 459 -0.19 0.02 10.95
C PHE A 459 -0.79 -1.36 11.13
N THR A 460 -0.18 -2.39 10.55
CA THR A 460 -0.68 -3.77 10.65
C THR A 460 -0.64 -4.26 12.10
N SER A 461 0.45 -3.97 12.81
CA SER A 461 0.59 -4.28 14.24
C SER A 461 -0.49 -3.58 15.07
N ALA A 462 -0.62 -2.26 14.92
CA ALA A 462 -1.61 -1.48 15.65
C ALA A 462 -3.06 -1.92 15.34
N LEU A 463 -3.34 -2.29 14.10
CA LEU A 463 -4.65 -2.77 13.68
C LEU A 463 -4.97 -4.15 14.26
N THR A 464 -3.99 -5.06 14.33
CA THR A 464 -4.20 -6.42 14.87
C THR A 464 -4.45 -6.45 16.37
N GLU A 465 -4.06 -5.41 17.12
CA GLU A 465 -4.37 -5.25 18.55
C GLU A 465 -5.85 -4.89 18.81
N LYS A 466 -6.60 -4.54 17.77
CA LYS A 466 -7.98 -4.06 17.89
C LYS A 466 -9.00 -5.17 17.57
N ASN A 467 -10.23 -4.91 17.97
CA ASN A 467 -11.35 -5.79 17.68
C ASN A 467 -12.35 -5.14 16.72
N PRO A 468 -13.09 -5.93 15.95
CA PRO A 468 -14.21 -5.41 15.19
C PRO A 468 -15.23 -4.73 16.11
N GLY A 469 -15.61 -3.50 15.75
CA GLY A 469 -16.48 -2.64 16.53
C GLY A 469 -15.73 -1.56 17.33
N ASP A 470 -14.42 -1.71 17.52
CA ASP A 470 -13.63 -0.69 18.18
C ASP A 470 -13.64 0.61 17.38
N ARG A 471 -13.73 1.73 18.08
CA ARG A 471 -13.56 3.06 17.52
C ARG A 471 -12.11 3.47 17.72
N VAL A 472 -11.39 3.68 16.64
CA VAL A 472 -9.97 4.05 16.67
C VAL A 472 -9.76 5.45 16.12
N GLY A 473 -8.95 6.25 16.81
CA GLY A 473 -8.52 7.55 16.34
C GLY A 473 -7.45 7.40 15.26
N VAL A 474 -7.57 8.13 14.17
CA VAL A 474 -6.57 8.13 13.09
C VAL A 474 -6.22 9.54 12.70
N THR A 475 -4.95 9.77 12.39
CA THR A 475 -4.46 11.01 11.81
C THR A 475 -3.87 10.69 10.45
N VAL A 476 -4.36 11.36 9.42
CA VAL A 476 -3.82 11.26 8.07
C VAL A 476 -3.28 12.59 7.60
N LEU A 477 -2.22 12.56 6.83
CA LEU A 477 -1.74 13.70 6.08
C LEU A 477 -2.46 13.72 4.73
N ARG A 478 -3.23 14.80 4.51
CA ARG A 478 -3.93 15.08 3.25
C ARG A 478 -3.41 16.39 2.69
N GLU A 479 -2.70 16.32 1.57
CA GLU A 479 -1.95 17.46 1.03
C GLU A 479 -0.92 17.96 2.07
N ALA A 480 -1.17 19.07 2.73
CA ALA A 480 -0.30 19.60 3.79
C ALA A 480 -1.01 19.68 5.15
N GLU A 481 -2.22 19.14 5.26
CA GLU A 481 -3.05 19.23 6.46
C GLU A 481 -3.13 17.88 7.19
N LEU A 482 -2.98 17.91 8.50
CA LEU A 482 -3.26 16.77 9.37
C LEU A 482 -4.76 16.67 9.66
N VAL A 483 -5.40 15.70 9.02
CA VAL A 483 -6.83 15.42 9.22
C VAL A 483 -6.97 14.35 10.29
N ARG A 484 -7.60 14.72 11.41
CA ARG A 484 -7.92 13.80 12.50
C ARG A 484 -9.36 13.34 12.40
N THR A 485 -9.58 12.05 12.45
CA THR A 485 -10.91 11.44 12.42
C THR A 485 -10.94 10.16 13.24
N SER A 486 -12.11 9.55 13.36
CA SER A 486 -12.22 8.25 14.02
C SER A 486 -12.87 7.21 13.11
N VAL A 487 -12.28 6.04 13.04
CA VAL A 487 -12.75 4.90 12.26
C VAL A 487 -13.40 3.86 13.20
N VAL A 488 -14.60 3.43 12.91
CA VAL A 488 -15.21 2.31 13.61
C VAL A 488 -14.91 1.05 12.83
N LEU A 489 -14.00 0.24 13.34
CA LEU A 489 -13.51 -0.96 12.68
C LEU A 489 -14.64 -1.96 12.42
N ALA A 490 -14.68 -2.50 11.21
CA ALA A 490 -15.63 -3.54 10.88
C ALA A 490 -15.05 -4.94 11.18
N ARG A 491 -15.92 -5.94 11.22
CA ARG A 491 -15.47 -7.33 11.22
C ARG A 491 -15.16 -7.74 9.78
N TRP A 492 -14.11 -8.49 9.56
CA TRP A 492 -13.98 -9.27 8.33
C TRP A 492 -15.17 -10.23 8.25
N GLN A 493 -15.98 -10.07 7.25
CA GLN A 493 -17.13 -10.94 6.97
C GLN A 493 -16.80 -11.78 5.76
#